data_fcf3c80ddc954f27ee905a176194a639
#
_entry.id   fcf3c80ddc954f27ee905a176194a639
#
_cell.length_a   1.000
_cell.length_b   1.000
_cell.length_c   1.000
_cell.angle_alpha   90.00
_cell.angle_beta   90.00
_cell.angle_gamma   90.00
#
_symmetry.space_group_name_H-M   'P 1'
#
loop_
_entity.id
_entity.type
_entity.pdbx_description
1 polymer ?
#
loop_
_entity_poly.entity_id
_entity_poly.type
_entity_poly.pdbx_seq_one_letter_code
_entity_poly.pdbx_strand_id
1 'polypeptide(L)'
;MDDNKRKALSAALGQIEKQFGKGAIMRMGDVGAVRDIEAISTGSLGLDIALGIGGLPRGRVIEIYGPESSGKTTLTLQVIAEAQKLGGTAAFVDAEHALDPGYAEKLGVNVDELLVSQPDTGEQALEITDMLVRSGSIDIVVVDSVAALTPKAEIEGDMGDSHMGLQARLMSQAC
;
A
#
# COMPACT_ATOMS: atom_id res chain seq x y z
N MET A 1 -18.01 -14.24 35.80
CA MET A 1 -16.90 -15.13 35.39
C MET A 1 -16.26 -15.65 36.66
N ASP A 2 -16.20 -17.00 36.80
CA ASP A 2 -15.69 -17.66 38.00
C ASP A 2 -14.23 -17.27 38.27
N ASP A 3 -13.87 -17.02 39.54
CA ASP A 3 -12.51 -16.59 39.93
C ASP A 3 -11.41 -17.57 39.48
N ASN A 4 -11.73 -18.86 39.46
CA ASN A 4 -10.81 -19.88 38.97
C ASN A 4 -10.53 -19.75 37.48
N LYS A 5 -11.54 -19.42 36.67
CA LYS A 5 -11.37 -19.17 35.23
C LYS A 5 -10.56 -17.89 34.95
N ARG A 6 -10.74 -16.86 35.80
CA ARG A 6 -9.97 -15.61 35.68
C ARG A 6 -8.48 -15.82 35.97
N LYS A 7 -8.17 -16.58 37.03
CA LYS A 7 -6.78 -16.93 37.36
C LYS A 7 -6.12 -17.79 36.30
N ALA A 8 -6.83 -18.79 35.79
CA ALA A 8 -6.33 -19.64 34.70
C ALA A 8 -6.04 -18.84 33.42
N LEU A 9 -6.94 -17.91 33.03
CA LEU A 9 -6.74 -17.05 31.88
C LEU A 9 -5.55 -16.11 32.08
N SER A 10 -5.41 -15.49 33.27
CA SER A 10 -4.27 -14.62 33.57
C SER A 10 -2.93 -15.35 33.49
N ALA A 11 -2.88 -16.59 34.00
CA ALA A 11 -1.70 -17.44 33.89
C ALA A 11 -1.35 -17.78 32.46
N ALA A 12 -2.35 -18.13 31.63
CA ALA A 12 -2.17 -18.43 30.22
C ALA A 12 -1.65 -17.20 29.43
N LEU A 13 -2.21 -16.00 29.68
CA LEU A 13 -1.76 -14.77 29.06
C LEU A 13 -0.31 -14.45 29.42
N GLY A 14 0.05 -14.58 30.71
CA GLY A 14 1.42 -14.36 31.17
C GLY A 14 2.42 -15.36 30.55
N GLN A 15 2.00 -16.61 30.34
CA GLN A 15 2.83 -17.61 29.68
C GLN A 15 3.04 -17.31 28.19
N ILE A 16 2.00 -16.84 27.48
CA ILE A 16 2.10 -16.41 26.08
C ILE A 16 3.06 -15.22 25.95
N GLU A 17 2.92 -14.21 26.80
CA GLU A 17 3.83 -13.06 26.79
C GLU A 17 5.28 -13.45 27.08
N LYS A 18 5.50 -14.40 27.99
CA LYS A 18 6.84 -14.89 28.33
C LYS A 18 7.47 -15.69 27.19
N GLN A 19 6.67 -16.45 26.46
CA GLN A 19 7.15 -17.33 25.38
C GLN A 19 7.31 -16.58 24.06
N PHE A 20 6.42 -15.66 23.73
CA PHE A 20 6.34 -15.00 22.41
C PHE A 20 6.64 -13.50 22.45
N GLY A 21 6.85 -12.92 23.64
CA GLY A 21 7.15 -11.51 23.83
C GLY A 21 5.92 -10.65 24.20
N LYS A 22 6.20 -9.46 24.74
CA LYS A 22 5.16 -8.47 25.06
C LYS A 22 4.40 -8.07 23.81
N GLY A 23 3.06 -8.06 23.89
CA GLY A 23 2.21 -7.70 22.77
C GLY A 23 1.83 -8.88 21.86
N ALA A 24 2.31 -10.10 22.15
CA ALA A 24 1.92 -11.31 21.41
C ALA A 24 0.40 -11.62 21.53
N ILE A 25 -0.22 -11.17 22.61
CA ILE A 25 -1.66 -11.23 22.82
C ILE A 25 -2.12 -9.96 23.55
N MET A 26 -3.24 -9.41 23.12
CA MET A 26 -3.82 -8.21 23.73
C MET A 26 -5.33 -8.25 23.64
N ARG A 27 -6.00 -7.48 24.49
CA ARG A 27 -7.45 -7.27 24.35
C ARG A 27 -7.71 -6.14 23.38
N MET A 28 -8.65 -6.31 22.48
CA MET A 28 -9.01 -5.30 21.48
C MET A 28 -9.47 -3.96 22.11
N GLY A 29 -9.97 -4.00 23.34
CA GLY A 29 -10.35 -2.80 24.10
C GLY A 29 -9.20 -2.12 24.84
N ASP A 30 -8.00 -2.71 24.87
CA ASP A 30 -6.83 -2.08 25.47
C ASP A 30 -6.31 -0.99 24.53
N VAL A 31 -6.55 0.25 24.87
CA VAL A 31 -6.35 1.47 24.09
C VAL A 31 -4.91 1.70 23.61
N GLY A 32 -3.94 0.91 24.09
CA GLY A 32 -2.54 0.99 23.67
C GLY A 32 -2.23 0.38 22.31
N ALA A 33 -3.05 -0.55 21.83
CA ALA A 33 -2.73 -1.32 20.61
C ALA A 33 -3.02 -0.59 19.28
N VAL A 34 -3.84 0.46 19.30
CA VAL A 34 -4.29 1.17 18.09
C VAL A 34 -3.55 2.50 17.87
N ARG A 35 -2.76 2.96 18.83
CA ARG A 35 -2.17 4.31 18.81
C ARG A 35 -0.82 4.46 18.13
N ASP A 36 -0.18 3.38 17.72
CA ASP A 36 1.17 3.43 17.14
C ASP A 36 1.21 3.21 15.62
N ILE A 37 0.07 3.33 14.92
CA ILE A 37 0.06 3.27 13.46
C ILE A 37 0.38 4.66 12.92
N GLU A 38 1.56 4.81 12.35
CA GLU A 38 1.91 6.00 11.58
C GLU A 38 1.09 6.04 10.29
N ALA A 39 0.58 7.23 9.95
CA ALA A 39 -0.20 7.44 8.76
C ALA A 39 0.36 8.57 7.90
N ILE A 40 0.13 8.48 6.60
CA ILE A 40 0.37 9.57 5.65
C ILE A 40 -0.99 10.16 5.30
N SER A 41 -1.16 11.48 5.48
CA SER A 41 -2.39 12.19 5.10
C SER A 41 -2.74 11.94 3.64
N THR A 42 -4.02 11.84 3.35
CA THR A 42 -4.53 11.77 1.98
C THR A 42 -4.60 13.14 1.30
N GLY A 43 -4.34 14.22 2.04
CA GLY A 43 -4.57 15.58 1.57
C GLY A 43 -6.05 16.02 1.63
N SER A 44 -6.95 15.13 2.01
CA SER A 44 -8.36 15.39 2.23
C SER A 44 -8.70 15.23 3.70
N LEU A 45 -9.06 16.33 4.37
CA LEU A 45 -9.43 16.31 5.79
C LEU A 45 -10.60 15.35 6.05
N GLY A 46 -11.61 15.36 5.19
CA GLY A 46 -12.78 14.50 5.34
C GLY A 46 -12.43 13.03 5.25
N LEU A 47 -11.56 12.66 4.32
CA LEU A 47 -11.11 11.28 4.16
C LEU A 47 -10.20 10.84 5.33
N ASP A 48 -9.30 11.70 5.76
CA ASP A 48 -8.40 11.41 6.89
C ASP A 48 -9.19 11.16 8.18
N ILE A 49 -10.24 11.94 8.42
CA ILE A 49 -11.15 11.72 9.55
C ILE A 49 -11.91 10.40 9.40
N ALA A 50 -12.42 10.10 8.21
CA ALA A 50 -13.19 8.88 7.93
C ALA A 50 -12.34 7.62 8.11
N LEU A 51 -11.05 7.68 7.79
CA LEU A 51 -10.10 6.58 7.98
C LEU A 51 -9.76 6.32 9.45
N GLY A 52 -10.00 7.27 10.33
CA GLY A 52 -9.86 7.14 11.78
C GLY A 52 -8.45 7.26 12.33
N ILE A 53 -7.42 7.12 11.50
CA ILE A 53 -6.00 7.23 11.88
C ILE A 53 -5.31 8.47 11.30
N GLY A 54 -6.06 9.34 10.63
CA GLY A 54 -5.54 10.56 10.04
C GLY A 54 -4.91 10.41 8.66
N GLY A 55 -5.12 9.30 7.99
CA GLY A 55 -4.61 9.05 6.65
C GLY A 55 -4.46 7.56 6.32
N LEU A 56 -3.61 7.26 5.36
CA LEU A 56 -3.28 5.89 4.98
C LEU A 56 -2.19 5.31 5.89
N PRO A 57 -2.34 4.07 6.38
CA PRO A 57 -1.36 3.47 7.29
C PRO A 57 -0.03 3.21 6.58
N ARG A 58 1.07 3.56 7.24
CA ARG A 58 2.42 3.22 6.76
C ARG A 58 2.69 1.72 6.92
N GLY A 59 3.54 1.19 6.05
CA GLY A 59 3.95 -0.22 6.09
C GLY A 59 2.84 -1.20 5.71
N ARG A 60 1.87 -0.77 4.92
CA ARG A 60 0.74 -1.59 4.45
C ARG A 60 0.58 -1.49 2.94
N VAL A 61 0.09 -2.55 2.33
CA VAL A 61 -0.42 -2.52 0.96
C VAL A 61 -1.86 -2.03 1.00
N ILE A 62 -2.15 -0.99 0.22
CA ILE A 62 -3.48 -0.36 0.17
C ILE A 62 -3.99 -0.45 -1.25
N GLU A 63 -5.14 -1.04 -1.42
CA GLU A 63 -5.82 -1.11 -2.69
C GLU A 63 -6.89 -0.02 -2.78
N ILE A 64 -6.83 0.76 -3.86
CA ILE A 64 -7.83 1.78 -4.19
C ILE A 64 -8.49 1.37 -5.51
N TYR A 65 -9.78 1.12 -5.47
CA TYR A 65 -10.54 0.68 -6.64
C TYR A 65 -11.77 1.55 -6.89
N GLY A 66 -12.22 1.55 -8.12
CA GLY A 66 -13.40 2.31 -8.56
C GLY A 66 -13.43 2.45 -10.07
N PRO A 67 -14.54 3.00 -10.62
CA PRO A 67 -14.68 3.23 -12.05
C PRO A 67 -13.62 4.20 -12.59
N GLU A 68 -13.43 4.20 -13.91
CA GLU A 68 -12.59 5.20 -14.56
C GLU A 68 -13.02 6.62 -14.22
N SER A 69 -12.07 7.53 -14.16
CA SER A 69 -12.30 8.95 -13.86
C SER A 69 -12.97 9.21 -12.49
N SER A 70 -12.86 8.27 -11.55
CA SER A 70 -13.41 8.41 -10.19
C SER A 70 -12.48 9.14 -9.21
N GLY A 71 -11.27 9.53 -9.64
CA GLY A 71 -10.31 10.25 -8.82
C GLY A 71 -9.25 9.37 -8.14
N LYS A 72 -9.08 8.11 -8.56
CA LYS A 72 -8.06 7.23 -7.99
C LYS A 72 -6.65 7.80 -8.13
N THR A 73 -6.27 8.19 -9.34
CA THR A 73 -4.94 8.78 -9.61
C THR A 73 -4.78 10.11 -8.88
N THR A 74 -5.82 10.95 -8.86
CA THR A 74 -5.82 12.21 -8.11
C THR A 74 -5.54 11.98 -6.63
N LEU A 75 -6.20 11.01 -6.01
CA LEU A 75 -5.98 10.67 -4.62
C LEU A 75 -4.54 10.20 -4.37
N THR A 76 -4.01 9.32 -5.20
CA THR A 76 -2.64 8.82 -5.05
C THR A 76 -1.59 9.93 -5.19
N LEU A 77 -1.78 10.87 -6.12
CA LEU A 77 -0.90 12.02 -6.28
C LEU A 77 -0.96 12.98 -5.09
N GLN A 78 -2.12 13.18 -4.49
CA GLN A 78 -2.25 13.96 -3.26
C GLN A 78 -1.54 13.30 -2.07
N VAL A 79 -1.64 11.98 -1.93
CA VAL A 79 -0.90 11.24 -0.89
C VAL A 79 0.61 11.36 -1.10
N ILE A 80 1.08 11.25 -2.34
CA ILE A 80 2.50 11.50 -2.68
C ILE A 80 2.93 12.90 -2.24
N ALA A 81 2.15 13.92 -2.56
CA ALA A 81 2.44 15.29 -2.18
C ALA A 81 2.56 15.44 -0.65
N GLU A 82 1.66 14.82 0.10
CA GLU A 82 1.70 14.85 1.57
C GLU A 82 2.93 14.11 2.13
N ALA A 83 3.30 12.96 1.55
CA ALA A 83 4.51 12.24 1.93
C ALA A 83 5.76 13.07 1.67
N GLN A 84 5.85 13.74 0.53
CA GLN A 84 6.98 14.63 0.19
C GLN A 84 7.08 15.84 1.11
N LYS A 85 5.96 16.42 1.55
CA LYS A 85 5.94 17.51 2.54
C LYS A 85 6.58 17.12 3.87
N LEU A 86 6.51 15.84 4.24
CA LEU A 86 7.16 15.30 5.43
C LEU A 86 8.63 14.92 5.20
N GLY A 87 9.19 15.24 4.04
CA GLY A 87 10.56 14.89 3.66
C GLY A 87 10.70 13.45 3.14
N GLY A 88 9.58 12.77 2.86
CA GLY A 88 9.58 11.41 2.34
C GLY A 88 9.92 11.33 0.85
N THR A 89 10.41 10.18 0.44
CA THR A 89 10.69 9.83 -0.95
C THR A 89 9.56 9.00 -1.52
N ALA A 90 9.07 9.40 -2.70
CA ALA A 90 7.95 8.76 -3.38
C ALA A 90 8.36 8.20 -4.74
N ALA A 91 7.76 7.08 -5.13
CA ALA A 91 7.88 6.49 -6.45
C ALA A 91 6.51 6.22 -7.04
N PHE A 92 6.40 6.40 -8.35
CA PHE A 92 5.19 6.14 -9.12
C PHE A 92 5.51 5.17 -10.25
N VAL A 93 4.95 3.97 -10.16
CA VAL A 93 5.05 2.96 -11.21
C VAL A 93 3.82 3.11 -12.11
N ASP A 94 4.03 3.76 -13.24
CA ASP A 94 2.97 4.15 -14.19
C ASP A 94 2.79 3.08 -15.26
N ALA A 95 2.03 2.05 -14.94
CA ALA A 95 1.76 0.94 -15.86
C ALA A 95 0.81 1.30 -17.00
N GLU A 96 0.08 2.39 -16.89
CA GLU A 96 -0.81 2.93 -17.94
C GLU A 96 -0.10 3.91 -18.88
N HIS A 97 1.11 4.36 -18.53
CA HIS A 97 1.85 5.39 -19.26
C HIS A 97 1.05 6.70 -19.42
N ALA A 98 0.29 7.05 -18.40
CA ALA A 98 -0.68 8.14 -18.43
C ALA A 98 -0.43 9.26 -17.40
N LEU A 99 0.67 9.20 -16.65
CA LEU A 99 1.01 10.24 -15.67
C LEU A 99 1.26 11.57 -16.36
N ASP A 100 0.50 12.59 -15.99
CA ASP A 100 0.69 13.97 -16.42
C ASP A 100 1.48 14.74 -15.35
N PRO A 101 2.73 15.12 -15.63
CA PRO A 101 3.55 15.88 -14.69
C PRO A 101 2.95 17.23 -14.31
N GLY A 102 2.32 17.92 -15.25
CA GLY A 102 1.68 19.21 -15.01
C GLY A 102 0.50 19.09 -14.05
N TYR A 103 -0.29 18.03 -14.17
CA TYR A 103 -1.38 17.76 -13.26
C TYR A 103 -0.87 17.37 -11.87
N ALA A 104 0.16 16.53 -11.80
CA ALA A 104 0.79 16.15 -10.54
C ALA A 104 1.32 17.39 -9.78
N GLU A 105 1.99 18.29 -10.49
CA GLU A 105 2.51 19.54 -9.93
C GLU A 105 1.38 20.43 -9.38
N LYS A 106 0.25 20.54 -10.08
CA LYS A 106 -0.93 21.28 -9.61
C LYS A 106 -1.51 20.72 -8.32
N LEU A 107 -1.38 19.42 -8.09
CA LEU A 107 -1.81 18.75 -6.86
C LEU A 107 -0.80 18.87 -5.72
N GLY A 108 0.34 19.50 -5.95
CA GLY A 108 1.38 19.75 -4.95
C GLY A 108 2.52 18.76 -4.95
N VAL A 109 2.58 17.86 -5.94
CA VAL A 109 3.71 16.93 -6.09
C VAL A 109 4.95 17.69 -6.52
N ASN A 110 6.07 17.46 -5.84
CA ASN A 110 7.37 17.87 -6.33
C ASN A 110 7.82 16.87 -7.41
N VAL A 111 7.61 17.23 -8.66
CA VAL A 111 7.86 16.35 -9.81
C VAL A 111 9.35 16.13 -10.05
N ASP A 112 10.21 17.04 -9.63
CA ASP A 112 11.67 16.92 -9.77
C ASP A 112 12.24 15.82 -8.86
N GLU A 113 11.58 15.56 -7.74
CA GLU A 113 11.98 14.55 -6.75
C GLU A 113 11.21 13.22 -6.90
N LEU A 114 10.16 13.20 -7.69
CA LEU A 114 9.35 11.99 -7.87
C LEU A 114 10.08 10.98 -8.77
N LEU A 115 10.28 9.77 -8.25
CA LEU A 115 10.77 8.66 -9.06
C LEU A 115 9.61 8.09 -9.87
N VAL A 116 9.80 7.97 -11.19
CA VAL A 116 8.79 7.44 -12.11
C VAL A 116 9.35 6.28 -12.90
N SER A 117 8.59 5.19 -12.96
CA SER A 117 8.88 4.04 -13.82
C SER A 117 7.67 3.77 -14.71
N GLN A 118 7.92 3.46 -15.97
CA GLN A 118 6.89 3.09 -16.96
C GLN A 118 7.21 1.70 -17.52
N PRO A 119 6.86 0.63 -16.77
CA PRO A 119 7.17 -0.73 -17.18
C PRO A 119 6.33 -1.18 -18.37
N ASP A 120 6.88 -2.08 -19.19
CA ASP A 120 6.19 -2.64 -20.34
C ASP A 120 5.36 -3.90 -19.98
N THR A 121 5.73 -4.57 -18.88
CA THR A 121 5.06 -5.82 -18.45
C THR A 121 4.71 -5.78 -16.98
N GLY A 122 3.77 -6.63 -16.57
CA GLY A 122 3.40 -6.79 -15.15
C GLY A 122 4.54 -7.32 -14.30
N GLU A 123 5.33 -8.26 -14.80
CA GLU A 123 6.50 -8.80 -14.11
C GLU A 123 7.54 -7.71 -13.85
N GLN A 124 7.82 -6.88 -14.85
CA GLN A 124 8.75 -5.76 -14.72
C GLN A 124 8.24 -4.74 -13.68
N ALA A 125 6.95 -4.41 -13.71
CA ALA A 125 6.36 -3.49 -12.74
C ALA A 125 6.50 -4.00 -11.31
N LEU A 126 6.23 -5.27 -11.07
CA LEU A 126 6.33 -5.88 -9.74
C LEU A 126 7.77 -6.02 -9.29
N GLU A 127 8.69 -6.37 -10.18
CA GLU A 127 10.11 -6.46 -9.87
C GLU A 127 10.69 -5.09 -9.48
N ILE A 128 10.36 -4.04 -10.22
CA ILE A 128 10.76 -2.67 -9.90
C ILE A 128 10.19 -2.24 -8.54
N THR A 129 8.92 -2.51 -8.30
CA THR A 129 8.26 -2.20 -7.02
C THR A 129 8.92 -2.95 -5.87
N ASP A 130 9.20 -4.22 -6.02
CA ASP A 130 9.90 -5.04 -5.00
C ASP A 130 11.28 -4.47 -4.68
N MET A 131 12.07 -4.12 -5.69
CA MET A 131 13.39 -3.53 -5.51
C MET A 131 13.31 -2.18 -4.77
N LEU A 132 12.35 -1.34 -5.09
CA LEU A 132 12.13 -0.05 -4.43
C LEU A 132 11.76 -0.25 -2.95
N VAL A 133 10.84 -1.16 -2.66
CA VAL A 133 10.42 -1.47 -1.28
C VAL A 133 11.58 -2.07 -0.47
N ARG A 134 12.33 -3.00 -1.04
CA ARG A 134 13.48 -3.65 -0.37
C ARG A 134 14.61 -2.68 -0.06
N SER A 135 14.73 -1.59 -0.79
CA SER A 135 15.76 -0.57 -0.52
C SER A 135 15.63 0.05 0.87
N GLY A 136 14.43 0.03 1.45
CA GLY A 136 14.13 0.66 2.74
C GLY A 136 14.19 2.19 2.71
N SER A 137 14.35 2.80 1.54
CA SER A 137 14.55 4.24 1.37
C SER A 137 13.37 4.96 0.74
N ILE A 138 12.29 4.23 0.43
CA ILE A 138 11.07 4.76 -0.16
C ILE A 138 9.95 4.77 0.89
N ASP A 139 9.29 5.91 1.05
CA ASP A 139 8.19 6.07 2.00
C ASP A 139 6.85 5.67 1.41
N ILE A 140 6.67 5.86 0.10
CA ILE A 140 5.47 5.48 -0.63
C ILE A 140 5.81 5.04 -2.05
N VAL A 141 5.22 3.94 -2.49
CA VAL A 141 5.21 3.49 -3.88
C VAL A 141 3.77 3.40 -4.34
N VAL A 142 3.45 4.06 -5.44
CA VAL A 142 2.15 3.94 -6.11
C VAL A 142 2.33 3.10 -7.37
N VAL A 143 1.45 2.13 -7.56
CA VAL A 143 1.35 1.36 -8.82
C VAL A 143 0.00 1.69 -9.45
N ASP A 144 0.02 2.37 -10.57
CA ASP A 144 -1.18 2.79 -11.28
C ASP A 144 -1.13 2.32 -12.75
N SER A 145 -1.96 1.47 -13.18
CA SER A 145 -2.95 0.73 -12.39
C SER A 145 -2.65 -0.77 -12.50
N VAL A 146 -3.04 -1.50 -11.47
CA VAL A 146 -2.93 -2.97 -11.44
C VAL A 146 -3.65 -3.62 -12.64
N ALA A 147 -4.76 -3.04 -13.08
CA ALA A 147 -5.53 -3.51 -14.24
C ALA A 147 -4.74 -3.45 -15.56
N ALA A 148 -3.76 -2.54 -15.68
CA ALA A 148 -2.90 -2.41 -16.86
C ALA A 148 -1.67 -3.35 -16.82
N LEU A 149 -1.47 -4.09 -15.72
CA LEU A 149 -0.37 -5.03 -15.60
C LEU A 149 -0.64 -6.28 -16.46
N THR A 150 0.01 -6.35 -17.60
CA THR A 150 -0.10 -7.48 -18.52
C THR A 150 1.08 -8.41 -18.32
N PRO A 151 0.85 -9.71 -18.04
CA PRO A 151 1.93 -10.69 -17.95
C PRO A 151 2.71 -10.78 -19.27
N LYS A 152 4.02 -10.97 -19.20
CA LYS A 152 4.89 -11.09 -20.35
C LYS A 152 4.41 -12.16 -21.34
N ALA A 153 3.91 -13.28 -20.81
CA ALA A 153 3.38 -14.36 -21.64
C ALA A 153 2.15 -13.97 -22.48
N GLU A 154 1.35 -13.00 -22.04
CA GLU A 154 0.22 -12.46 -22.81
C GLU A 154 0.68 -11.53 -23.93
N ILE A 155 1.79 -10.80 -23.74
CA ILE A 155 2.36 -9.91 -24.75
C ILE A 155 3.09 -10.70 -25.84
N GLU A 156 3.80 -11.78 -25.47
CA GLU A 156 4.61 -12.61 -26.36
C GLU A 156 3.85 -13.80 -26.95
N GLY A 157 2.65 -14.09 -26.41
CA GLY A 157 1.84 -15.22 -26.82
C GLY A 157 1.11 -14.99 -28.13
N ASP A 158 0.92 -16.08 -28.94
CA ASP A 158 0.09 -16.07 -30.14
C ASP A 158 -1.40 -15.98 -29.78
N MET A 159 -2.21 -15.44 -30.71
CA MET A 159 -3.66 -15.45 -30.58
C MET A 159 -4.17 -16.91 -30.53
N GLY A 160 -4.64 -17.34 -29.37
CA GLY A 160 -5.12 -18.70 -29.12
C GLY A 160 -4.44 -19.39 -27.93
N ASP A 161 -3.34 -18.85 -27.43
CA ASP A 161 -2.73 -19.34 -26.20
C ASP A 161 -3.63 -19.03 -25.00
N SER A 162 -3.88 -20.05 -24.17
CA SER A 162 -4.72 -19.91 -22.99
C SER A 162 -3.90 -19.34 -21.83
N HIS A 163 -3.91 -18.02 -21.69
CA HIS A 163 -3.27 -17.30 -20.58
C HIS A 163 -4.28 -16.85 -19.52
N MET A 164 -5.45 -17.48 -19.45
CA MET A 164 -6.47 -17.18 -18.46
C MET A 164 -5.91 -17.31 -17.04
N GLY A 165 -6.03 -16.24 -16.27
CA GLY A 165 -5.61 -16.20 -14.88
C GLY A 165 -4.13 -15.90 -14.63
N LEU A 166 -3.30 -15.63 -15.64
CA LEU A 166 -1.90 -15.24 -15.45
C LEU A 166 -1.78 -13.94 -14.66
N GLN A 167 -2.58 -12.93 -14.99
CA GLN A 167 -2.60 -11.65 -14.25
C GLN A 167 -3.02 -11.86 -12.79
N ALA A 168 -4.05 -12.67 -12.55
CA ALA A 168 -4.48 -12.99 -11.19
C ALA A 168 -3.40 -13.75 -10.39
N ARG A 169 -2.67 -14.67 -11.03
CA ARG A 169 -1.54 -15.37 -10.40
C ARG A 169 -0.40 -14.43 -10.09
N LEU A 170 -0.06 -13.53 -11.03
CA LEU A 170 0.98 -12.53 -10.84
C LEU A 170 0.66 -11.63 -9.64
N MET A 171 -0.58 -11.15 -9.53
CA MET A 171 -1.03 -10.34 -8.40
C MET A 171 -1.01 -11.12 -7.09
N SER A 172 -1.44 -12.37 -7.09
CA SER A 172 -1.40 -13.24 -5.90
C SER A 172 0.02 -13.51 -5.37
N GLN A 173 1.02 -13.47 -6.25
CA GLN A 173 2.43 -13.62 -5.84
C GLN A 173 3.03 -12.33 -5.29
N ALA A 174 2.44 -11.19 -5.62
CA ALA A 174 2.91 -9.87 -5.17
C ALA A 174 2.35 -9.46 -3.79
N CYS A 175 1.22 -10.05 -3.39
CA CYS A 175 0.59 -9.86 -2.08
C CYS A 175 1.03 -10.94 -1.11
#